data_ecbd91ef100db7a7abe841a8e5581aff
#
_entry.id   ecbd91ef100db7a7abe841a8e5581aff
#
_cell.length_a   1.000
_cell.length_b   1.000
_cell.length_c   1.000
_cell.angle_alpha   90.00
_cell.angle_beta   90.00
_cell.angle_gamma   90.00
#
_symmetry.space_group_name_H-M   'P 1'
#
loop_
_entity.id
_entity.type
_entity.pdbx_description
1 polymer ?
#
loop_
_entity_poly.entity_id
_entity_poly.type
_entity_poly.pdbx_seq_one_letter_code
_entity_poly.pdbx_strand_id
1 'polypeptide(L)'
;MGQPIAVRTDFAAVEVRRLARRAKDSDQVRRLAIAAVLDGASRAEAAKVGGMDRQTLRDWVIRFNEQGPDGLINVPAPGAPAKLNTEHRAFLARIVDEGPTSPIHGVVRWRACDLIMRRHEEFGISVSDDTVYRALKDLGFSHVSARPRAYRQDPEAIEAFKKIPRSRGGNPPQLAPDTPVEVWFQDEMRVGQKNKLTYRWARKGSRPRAAHDQRTQSTYLFGAVCPELGTGAALVLPFCNSQAMQLHLNEIASKVSPGAHASVILDQAGWHGAKELKIPHNISLMPLPPRSPELNSQENIWQFMRQNWLSNRVFKSYDDIVDHCCYAWNTLIDQPWKIMSIALRD
;
A
#
# COMPACT_ATOMS: atom_id res chain seq x y z
N MET A 1 28.63 14.09 58.39
CA MET A 1 27.72 13.39 57.43
C MET A 1 26.39 14.15 57.44
N GLY A 2 25.97 14.71 56.32
CA GLY A 2 24.71 15.45 56.22
C GLY A 2 23.50 14.56 56.50
N GLN A 3 22.47 15.12 57.14
CA GLN A 3 21.22 14.39 57.40
C GLN A 3 20.58 13.90 56.10
N PRO A 4 19.98 12.70 56.09
CA PRO A 4 19.32 12.18 54.90
C PRO A 4 18.10 13.04 54.55
N ILE A 5 17.91 13.39 53.30
CA ILE A 5 16.75 14.14 52.80
C ILE A 5 15.49 13.29 53.05
N ALA A 6 14.49 13.88 53.74
CA ALA A 6 13.20 13.22 53.96
C ALA A 6 12.48 12.98 52.60
N VAL A 7 11.79 11.86 52.50
CA VAL A 7 10.92 11.56 51.30
C VAL A 7 9.53 12.10 51.61
N ARG A 8 8.89 12.71 50.61
CA ARG A 8 7.48 13.13 50.69
C ARG A 8 6.57 11.96 51.06
N THR A 9 5.58 12.21 51.88
CA THR A 9 4.73 11.16 52.48
C THR A 9 3.33 11.06 51.92
N ASP A 10 3.01 11.87 50.92
CA ASP A 10 1.72 11.88 50.22
C ASP A 10 1.53 10.73 49.20
N PHE A 11 2.57 9.91 48.99
CA PHE A 11 2.51 8.68 48.22
C PHE A 11 2.81 7.47 49.09
N ALA A 12 1.94 6.47 49.09
CA ALA A 12 2.19 5.22 49.78
C ALA A 12 3.16 4.32 48.99
N ALA A 13 3.99 3.54 49.69
CA ALA A 13 4.94 2.61 49.07
C ALA A 13 4.25 1.60 48.13
N VAL A 14 3.05 1.12 48.50
CA VAL A 14 2.24 0.21 47.66
C VAL A 14 1.85 0.84 46.33
N GLU A 15 1.54 2.12 46.35
CA GLU A 15 1.17 2.86 45.16
C GLU A 15 2.36 3.02 44.20
N VAL A 16 3.52 3.40 44.70
CA VAL A 16 4.76 3.52 43.93
C VAL A 16 5.18 2.16 43.33
N ARG A 17 5.02 1.06 44.10
CA ARG A 17 5.24 -0.31 43.57
C ARG A 17 4.26 -0.67 42.46
N ARG A 18 3.00 -0.28 42.56
CA ARG A 18 2.03 -0.48 41.50
C ARG A 18 2.45 0.22 40.21
N LEU A 19 2.97 1.43 40.31
CA LEU A 19 3.53 2.16 39.16
C LEU A 19 4.79 1.48 38.60
N ALA A 20 5.65 0.94 39.50
CA ALA A 20 6.83 0.18 39.06
C ALA A 20 6.50 -1.06 38.21
N ARG A 21 5.42 -1.77 38.54
CA ARG A 21 4.97 -2.94 37.72
C ARG A 21 4.59 -2.60 36.27
N ARG A 22 4.20 -1.35 36.05
CA ARG A 22 3.82 -0.85 34.71
C ARG A 22 4.96 -0.14 33.99
N ALA A 23 6.03 0.19 34.70
CA ALA A 23 7.20 0.84 34.18
C ALA A 23 8.16 -0.18 33.53
N LYS A 24 9.01 0.29 32.65
CA LYS A 24 10.05 -0.52 31.99
C LYS A 24 11.43 0.02 32.32
N ASP A 25 12.43 -0.83 32.26
CA ASP A 25 13.84 -0.49 32.36
C ASP A 25 14.20 0.28 33.68
N SER A 26 14.98 1.33 33.54
CA SER A 26 15.49 2.13 34.63
C SER A 26 14.41 2.81 35.48
N ASP A 27 13.23 3.08 34.91
CA ASP A 27 12.14 3.72 35.64
C ASP A 27 11.53 2.76 36.68
N GLN A 28 11.48 1.48 36.35
CA GLN A 28 11.01 0.44 37.29
C GLN A 28 11.89 0.35 38.51
N VAL A 29 13.21 0.26 38.32
CA VAL A 29 14.15 0.12 39.46
C VAL A 29 14.19 1.36 40.33
N ARG A 30 14.05 2.57 39.78
CA ARG A 30 13.96 3.82 40.57
C ARG A 30 12.71 3.82 41.44
N ARG A 31 11.57 3.43 40.91
CA ARG A 31 10.31 3.34 41.64
C ARG A 31 10.38 2.30 42.77
N LEU A 32 11.04 1.15 42.52
CA LEU A 32 11.23 0.13 43.53
C LEU A 32 12.15 0.64 44.65
N ALA A 33 13.23 1.36 44.32
CA ALA A 33 14.13 1.95 45.33
C ALA A 33 13.42 3.02 46.19
N ILE A 34 12.61 3.90 45.58
CA ILE A 34 11.81 4.90 46.33
C ILE A 34 10.76 4.20 47.19
N ALA A 35 10.08 3.17 46.70
CA ALA A 35 9.12 2.41 47.50
C ALA A 35 9.76 1.74 48.71
N ALA A 36 10.97 1.20 48.56
CA ALA A 36 11.72 0.63 49.69
C ALA A 36 12.04 1.70 50.77
N VAL A 37 12.38 2.92 50.34
CA VAL A 37 12.60 4.03 51.30
C VAL A 37 11.31 4.41 52.01
N LEU A 38 10.18 4.45 51.31
CA LEU A 38 8.86 4.74 51.92
C LEU A 38 8.41 3.66 52.92
N ASP A 39 8.85 2.41 52.71
CA ASP A 39 8.63 1.31 53.67
C ASP A 39 9.59 1.37 54.90
N GLY A 40 10.49 2.34 54.97
CA GLY A 40 11.42 2.52 56.08
C GLY A 40 12.78 1.84 55.90
N ALA A 41 13.10 1.31 54.72
CA ALA A 41 14.43 0.77 54.45
C ALA A 41 15.52 1.86 54.51
N SER A 42 16.71 1.47 54.94
CA SER A 42 17.86 2.38 54.92
C SER A 42 18.21 2.79 53.48
N ARG A 43 18.85 3.96 53.34
CA ARG A 43 19.30 4.44 51.99
C ARG A 43 20.26 3.47 51.31
N ALA A 44 21.05 2.73 52.09
CA ALA A 44 21.97 1.74 51.57
C ALA A 44 21.22 0.50 51.01
N GLU A 45 20.19 0.04 51.70
CA GLU A 45 19.36 -1.08 51.29
C GLU A 45 18.50 -0.70 50.07
N ALA A 46 17.85 0.47 50.09
CA ALA A 46 17.06 0.95 48.98
C ALA A 46 17.91 1.17 47.71
N ALA A 47 19.13 1.68 47.85
CA ALA A 47 20.06 1.81 46.69
C ALA A 47 20.42 0.44 46.10
N LYS A 48 20.63 -0.59 46.93
CA LYS A 48 20.84 -1.97 46.46
C LYS A 48 19.63 -2.52 45.69
N VAL A 49 18.41 -2.29 46.19
CA VAL A 49 17.17 -2.67 45.52
C VAL A 49 17.08 -2.03 44.14
N GLY A 50 17.48 -0.79 43.98
CA GLY A 50 17.51 -0.07 42.70
C GLY A 50 18.75 -0.33 41.85
N GLY A 51 19.71 -1.15 42.32
CA GLY A 51 20.97 -1.37 41.59
C GLY A 51 21.79 -0.10 41.37
N MET A 52 21.72 0.87 42.27
CA MET A 52 22.36 2.19 42.16
C MET A 52 23.18 2.52 43.43
N ASP A 53 24.04 3.51 43.34
CA ASP A 53 24.74 4.04 44.52
C ASP A 53 23.85 4.98 45.36
N ARG A 54 24.32 5.29 46.58
CA ARG A 54 23.57 6.14 47.51
C ARG A 54 23.41 7.58 47.06
N GLN A 55 24.36 8.10 46.27
CA GLN A 55 24.28 9.46 45.72
C GLN A 55 23.22 9.53 44.62
N THR A 56 23.23 8.58 43.70
CA THR A 56 22.19 8.46 42.66
C THR A 56 20.80 8.32 43.29
N LEU A 57 20.64 7.50 44.35
CA LEU A 57 19.36 7.40 45.05
C LEU A 57 18.94 8.74 45.65
N ARG A 58 19.89 9.51 46.24
CA ARG A 58 19.61 10.83 46.78
C ARG A 58 19.05 11.78 45.70
N ASP A 59 19.65 11.79 44.55
CA ASP A 59 19.21 12.65 43.44
C ASP A 59 17.80 12.27 42.95
N TRP A 60 17.48 10.98 42.91
CA TRP A 60 16.13 10.51 42.63
C TRP A 60 15.11 10.83 43.72
N VAL A 61 15.51 10.84 44.98
CA VAL A 61 14.65 11.29 46.08
C VAL A 61 14.33 12.77 45.94
N ILE A 62 15.29 13.61 45.58
CA ILE A 62 15.06 15.05 45.33
C ILE A 62 14.02 15.22 44.21
N ARG A 63 14.20 14.57 43.07
CA ARG A 63 13.26 14.64 41.95
C ARG A 63 11.88 14.08 42.29
N PHE A 64 11.83 13.01 43.08
CA PHE A 64 10.56 12.47 43.56
C PHE A 64 9.84 13.46 44.48
N ASN A 65 10.57 14.14 45.35
CA ASN A 65 9.99 15.15 46.26
C ASN A 65 9.44 16.36 45.48
N GLU A 66 10.10 16.76 44.38
CA GLU A 66 9.70 17.89 43.54
C GLU A 66 8.51 17.56 42.63
N GLN A 67 8.54 16.42 41.99
CA GLN A 67 7.65 16.08 40.87
C GLN A 67 6.81 14.81 41.09
N GLY A 68 6.93 14.18 42.28
CA GLY A 68 6.25 12.92 42.56
C GLY A 68 6.76 11.76 41.70
N PRO A 69 5.89 10.78 41.39
CA PRO A 69 6.24 9.63 40.58
C PRO A 69 6.72 9.96 39.16
N ASP A 70 6.32 11.11 38.61
CA ASP A 70 6.70 11.57 37.28
C ASP A 70 8.17 12.02 37.23
N GLY A 71 8.74 12.51 38.34
CA GLY A 71 10.15 12.82 38.46
C GLY A 71 11.09 11.62 38.33
N LEU A 72 10.55 10.41 38.40
CA LEU A 72 11.31 9.16 38.24
C LEU A 72 11.35 8.67 36.79
N ILE A 73 10.60 9.30 35.85
CA ILE A 73 10.59 8.96 34.45
C ILE A 73 11.92 9.38 33.81
N ASN A 74 12.44 8.51 32.96
CA ASN A 74 13.65 8.82 32.20
C ASN A 74 13.37 9.88 31.13
N VAL A 75 13.98 11.04 31.28
CA VAL A 75 13.94 12.07 30.23
C VAL A 75 15.14 11.84 29.32
N PRO A 76 14.92 11.46 28.06
CA PRO A 76 16.02 11.34 27.10
C PRO A 76 16.81 12.65 27.03
N ALA A 77 18.12 12.56 27.07
CA ALA A 77 18.95 13.74 26.83
C ALA A 77 18.63 14.35 25.46
N PRO A 78 18.49 15.67 25.35
CA PRO A 78 18.32 16.30 24.04
C PRO A 78 19.54 15.95 23.17
N GLY A 79 19.27 15.27 22.05
CA GLY A 79 20.31 14.92 21.07
C GLY A 79 20.95 16.17 20.44
N ALA A 80 21.90 15.97 19.56
CA ALA A 80 22.47 17.07 18.77
C ALA A 80 21.37 17.82 18.01
N PRO A 81 21.42 19.14 17.86
CA PRO A 81 20.47 19.92 17.09
C PRO A 81 20.28 19.34 15.68
N ALA A 82 19.03 19.33 15.19
CA ALA A 82 18.74 18.85 13.86
C ALA A 82 19.49 19.69 12.82
N LYS A 83 20.28 19.05 11.96
CA LYS A 83 21.01 19.73 10.86
C LYS A 83 20.07 20.34 9.82
N LEU A 84 18.82 19.92 9.77
CA LEU A 84 17.77 20.42 8.88
C LEU A 84 16.70 21.13 9.71
N ASN A 85 16.60 22.43 9.57
CA ASN A 85 15.54 23.23 10.16
C ASN A 85 14.23 23.10 9.35
N THR A 86 13.19 23.81 9.76
CA THR A 86 11.85 23.78 9.12
C THR A 86 11.90 24.24 7.68
N GLU A 87 12.69 25.28 7.37
CA GLU A 87 12.85 25.83 6.03
C GLU A 87 13.51 24.84 5.08
N HIS A 88 14.59 24.18 5.53
CA HIS A 88 15.28 23.15 4.75
C HIS A 88 14.36 21.95 4.45
N ARG A 89 13.52 21.57 5.41
CA ARG A 89 12.53 20.49 5.24
C ARG A 89 11.44 20.87 4.24
N ALA A 90 10.92 22.10 4.33
CA ALA A 90 9.93 22.61 3.39
C ALA A 90 10.48 22.68 1.96
N PHE A 91 11.72 23.12 1.79
CA PHE A 91 12.41 23.11 0.51
C PHE A 91 12.54 21.70 -0.07
N LEU A 92 12.98 20.72 0.75
CA LEU A 92 13.10 19.32 0.31
C LEU A 92 11.74 18.75 -0.12
N ALA A 93 10.67 19.00 0.63
CA ALA A 93 9.33 18.58 0.28
C ALA A 93 8.92 19.16 -1.09
N ARG A 94 9.05 20.47 -1.27
CA ARG A 94 8.70 21.17 -2.49
C ARG A 94 9.41 20.60 -3.72
N ILE A 95 10.75 20.48 -3.69
CA ILE A 95 11.51 20.00 -4.86
C ILE A 95 11.23 18.53 -5.17
N VAL A 96 10.86 17.71 -4.17
CA VAL A 96 10.47 16.30 -4.39
C VAL A 96 9.07 16.22 -5.02
N ASP A 97 8.14 17.04 -4.58
CA ASP A 97 6.78 17.11 -5.16
C ASP A 97 6.78 17.65 -6.59
N GLU A 98 7.59 18.68 -6.87
CA GLU A 98 7.77 19.26 -8.21
C GLU A 98 8.48 18.28 -9.16
N GLY A 99 9.32 17.42 -8.63
CA GLY A 99 10.14 16.48 -9.40
C GLY A 99 11.29 17.18 -10.15
N PRO A 100 12.23 16.42 -10.75
CA PRO A 100 13.32 16.97 -11.55
C PRO A 100 12.82 17.35 -12.95
N THR A 101 13.19 18.54 -13.41
CA THR A 101 13.03 18.94 -14.81
C THR A 101 14.23 18.45 -15.60
N SER A 102 14.07 17.41 -16.40
CA SER A 102 15.18 16.71 -17.08
C SER A 102 16.11 17.64 -17.87
N PRO A 103 15.65 18.62 -18.68
CA PRO A 103 16.53 19.55 -19.39
C PRO A 103 17.39 20.43 -18.48
N ILE A 104 16.92 20.74 -17.26
CA ILE A 104 17.62 21.63 -16.31
C ILE A 104 18.49 20.82 -15.36
N HIS A 105 17.98 19.71 -14.84
CA HIS A 105 18.61 18.94 -13.78
C HIS A 105 19.43 17.75 -14.30
N GLY A 106 19.29 17.37 -15.58
CA GLY A 106 20.00 16.25 -16.20
C GLY A 106 19.62 14.86 -15.63
N VAL A 107 18.58 14.79 -14.79
CA VAL A 107 18.11 13.55 -14.15
C VAL A 107 16.61 13.41 -14.31
N VAL A 108 16.12 12.16 -14.34
CA VAL A 108 14.70 11.82 -14.46
C VAL A 108 14.04 11.50 -13.11
N ARG A 109 14.84 11.40 -12.07
CA ARG A 109 14.41 11.18 -10.68
C ARG A 109 15.42 11.76 -9.71
N TRP A 110 14.97 12.23 -8.58
CA TRP A 110 15.87 12.67 -7.51
C TRP A 110 16.56 11.48 -6.84
N ARG A 111 17.89 11.56 -6.72
CA ARG A 111 18.71 10.72 -5.84
C ARG A 111 19.09 11.56 -4.62
N ALA A 112 19.52 10.93 -3.52
CA ALA A 112 19.96 11.67 -2.34
C ALA A 112 21.09 12.68 -2.66
N CYS A 113 22.05 12.28 -3.47
CA CYS A 113 23.16 13.18 -3.90
C CYS A 113 22.65 14.43 -4.66
N ASP A 114 21.64 14.28 -5.52
CA ASP A 114 21.05 15.39 -6.26
C ASP A 114 20.34 16.37 -5.29
N LEU A 115 19.58 15.84 -4.32
CA LEU A 115 18.91 16.63 -3.29
C LEU A 115 19.89 17.34 -2.34
N ILE A 116 21.02 16.69 -2.00
CA ILE A 116 22.10 17.31 -1.22
C ILE A 116 22.71 18.47 -1.99
N MET A 117 23.00 18.28 -3.27
CA MET A 117 23.59 19.31 -4.13
C MET A 117 22.65 20.52 -4.26
N ARG A 118 21.37 20.29 -4.59
CA ARG A 118 20.37 21.37 -4.70
C ARG A 118 20.21 22.16 -3.40
N ARG A 119 20.21 21.46 -2.27
CA ARG A 119 20.14 22.14 -0.98
C ARG A 119 21.43 22.89 -0.65
N HIS A 120 22.61 22.35 -1.02
CA HIS A 120 23.87 23.06 -0.86
C HIS A 120 23.89 24.35 -1.70
N GLU A 121 23.40 24.29 -2.92
CA GLU A 121 23.29 25.48 -3.79
C GLU A 121 22.38 26.54 -3.17
N GLU A 122 21.28 26.16 -2.52
CA GLU A 122 20.31 27.10 -1.93
C GLU A 122 20.73 27.64 -0.56
N PHE A 123 21.27 26.78 0.31
CA PHE A 123 21.51 27.12 1.74
C PHE A 123 22.98 27.02 2.17
N GLY A 124 23.91 26.62 1.29
CA GLY A 124 25.31 26.44 1.63
C GLY A 124 25.61 25.30 2.63
N ILE A 125 24.63 24.44 2.94
CA ILE A 125 24.77 23.40 3.95
C ILE A 125 24.93 22.02 3.31
N SER A 126 25.91 21.22 3.75
CA SER A 126 26.09 19.83 3.34
C SER A 126 25.66 18.88 4.45
N VAL A 127 24.96 17.79 4.09
CA VAL A 127 24.54 16.69 4.98
C VAL A 127 24.79 15.35 4.31
N SER A 128 24.77 14.28 5.09
CA SER A 128 24.85 12.91 4.56
C SER A 128 23.55 12.47 3.90
N ASP A 129 23.64 11.48 3.02
CA ASP A 129 22.49 10.80 2.38
C ASP A 129 21.47 10.31 3.42
N ASP A 130 21.95 9.71 4.52
CA ASP A 130 21.10 9.23 5.61
C ASP A 130 20.28 10.35 6.27
N THR A 131 20.83 11.56 6.35
CA THR A 131 20.10 12.71 6.90
C THR A 131 18.97 13.13 5.95
N VAL A 132 19.21 13.11 4.64
CA VAL A 132 18.17 13.37 3.63
C VAL A 132 17.10 12.29 3.64
N TYR A 133 17.49 11.00 3.66
CA TYR A 133 16.51 9.90 3.71
C TYR A 133 15.65 9.93 4.97
N ARG A 134 16.23 10.22 6.14
CA ARG A 134 15.46 10.39 7.37
C ARG A 134 14.49 11.57 7.28
N ALA A 135 14.96 12.72 6.79
CA ALA A 135 14.10 13.89 6.62
C ALA A 135 12.93 13.62 5.67
N LEU A 136 13.16 12.95 4.54
CA LEU A 136 12.11 12.56 3.61
C LEU A 136 11.10 11.59 4.25
N LYS A 137 11.59 10.62 5.01
CA LYS A 137 10.72 9.68 5.74
C LYS A 137 9.87 10.40 6.80
N ASP A 138 10.47 11.33 7.56
CA ASP A 138 9.75 12.15 8.55
C ASP A 138 8.69 13.05 7.91
N LEU A 139 8.93 13.49 6.66
CA LEU A 139 8.01 14.28 5.85
C LEU A 139 6.92 13.41 5.15
N GLY A 140 6.94 12.09 5.36
CA GLY A 140 5.97 11.17 4.79
C GLY A 140 6.30 10.66 3.38
N PHE A 141 7.47 10.99 2.82
CA PHE A 141 7.88 10.47 1.52
C PHE A 141 8.43 9.06 1.62
N SER A 142 8.12 8.25 0.62
CA SER A 142 8.70 6.91 0.45
C SER A 142 9.07 6.69 -1.01
N HIS A 143 10.03 5.79 -1.25
CA HIS A 143 10.44 5.45 -2.60
C HIS A 143 9.41 4.48 -3.21
N VAL A 144 8.52 5.00 -4.06
CA VAL A 144 7.46 4.25 -4.72
C VAL A 144 7.70 4.15 -6.22
N SER A 145 7.18 3.08 -6.84
CA SER A 145 7.19 2.96 -8.30
C SER A 145 6.13 3.85 -8.92
N ALA A 146 6.51 4.63 -9.93
CA ALA A 146 5.55 5.42 -10.69
C ALA A 146 4.56 4.50 -11.41
N ARG A 147 3.27 4.81 -11.35
CA ARG A 147 2.28 4.17 -12.21
C ARG A 147 2.39 4.73 -13.63
N PRO A 148 2.39 3.89 -14.66
CA PRO A 148 2.32 4.38 -16.03
C PRO A 148 1.05 5.21 -16.24
N ARG A 149 1.20 6.40 -16.80
CA ARG A 149 0.10 7.26 -17.22
C ARG A 149 0.28 7.58 -18.69
N ALA A 150 -0.78 7.45 -19.47
CA ALA A 150 -0.70 7.77 -20.90
C ALA A 150 -0.48 9.28 -21.09
N TYR A 151 0.50 9.65 -21.90
CA TYR A 151 0.87 11.05 -22.14
C TYR A 151 -0.29 11.92 -22.66
N ARG A 152 -1.18 11.33 -23.46
CA ARG A 152 -2.34 12.02 -24.06
C ARG A 152 -3.67 11.67 -23.38
N GLN A 153 -3.64 11.42 -22.09
CA GLN A 153 -4.84 11.16 -21.29
C GLN A 153 -5.61 12.47 -21.06
N ASP A 154 -6.93 12.41 -21.10
CA ASP A 154 -7.82 13.54 -20.84
C ASP A 154 -8.30 13.51 -19.38
N PRO A 155 -7.81 14.41 -18.52
CA PRO A 155 -8.23 14.47 -17.12
C PRO A 155 -9.71 14.86 -16.93
N GLU A 156 -10.28 15.68 -17.83
CA GLU A 156 -11.68 16.12 -17.73
C GLU A 156 -12.63 14.97 -18.04
N ALA A 157 -12.30 14.18 -19.05
CA ALA A 157 -13.07 12.98 -19.39
C ALA A 157 -13.02 11.92 -18.26
N ILE A 158 -11.89 11.79 -17.58
CA ILE A 158 -11.73 10.89 -16.42
C ILE A 158 -12.60 11.38 -15.25
N GLU A 159 -12.56 12.65 -14.92
CA GLU A 159 -13.36 13.22 -13.82
C GLU A 159 -14.86 13.18 -14.15
N ALA A 160 -15.24 13.39 -15.39
CA ALA A 160 -16.62 13.21 -15.83
C ALA A 160 -17.07 11.74 -15.66
N PHE A 161 -16.22 10.77 -16.07
CA PHE A 161 -16.52 9.36 -15.92
C PHE A 161 -16.66 8.93 -14.44
N LYS A 162 -15.79 9.42 -13.56
CA LYS A 162 -15.86 9.14 -12.12
C LYS A 162 -17.12 9.66 -11.45
N LYS A 163 -17.73 10.71 -12.00
CA LYS A 163 -18.99 11.30 -11.51
C LYS A 163 -20.23 10.52 -11.92
N ILE A 164 -20.11 9.57 -12.85
CA ILE A 164 -21.22 8.69 -13.20
C ILE A 164 -21.52 7.82 -11.99
N PRO A 165 -22.75 7.89 -11.41
CA PRO A 165 -23.09 7.05 -10.26
C PRO A 165 -22.90 5.57 -10.60
N ARG A 166 -22.18 4.82 -9.80
CA ARG A 166 -21.97 3.37 -9.99
C ARG A 166 -23.32 2.60 -10.04
N SER A 167 -24.33 3.09 -9.32
CA SER A 167 -25.71 2.59 -9.35
C SER A 167 -26.48 2.94 -10.63
N ARG A 168 -25.96 3.80 -11.49
CA ARG A 168 -26.58 4.22 -12.75
C ARG A 168 -25.69 3.95 -13.95
N GLY A 169 -24.87 2.94 -13.91
CA GLY A 169 -23.92 2.63 -14.98
C GLY A 169 -24.48 2.94 -16.36
N GLY A 170 -24.18 4.15 -16.88
CA GLY A 170 -24.66 4.68 -18.15
C GLY A 170 -26.12 4.29 -18.43
N ASN A 171 -27.05 4.92 -17.72
CA ASN A 171 -28.46 4.52 -17.73
C ASN A 171 -28.92 4.21 -19.16
N PRO A 172 -29.10 2.95 -19.57
CA PRO A 172 -29.73 2.68 -20.84
C PRO A 172 -31.17 3.25 -20.75
N PRO A 173 -31.60 4.05 -21.70
CA PRO A 173 -32.86 4.84 -21.60
C PRO A 173 -34.13 4.01 -21.46
N GLN A 174 -34.04 2.70 -21.27
CA GLN A 174 -35.16 1.75 -21.36
C GLN A 174 -35.27 0.73 -20.20
N LEU A 175 -34.46 0.87 -19.11
CA LEU A 175 -34.63 -0.02 -17.96
C LEU A 175 -35.80 0.43 -17.09
N ALA A 176 -36.58 -0.54 -16.58
CA ALA A 176 -37.59 -0.28 -15.58
C ALA A 176 -36.96 0.39 -14.34
N PRO A 177 -37.65 1.30 -13.65
CA PRO A 177 -37.10 2.07 -12.53
C PRO A 177 -36.45 1.23 -11.41
N ASP A 178 -36.95 0.02 -11.19
CA ASP A 178 -36.53 -0.89 -10.11
C ASP A 178 -35.60 -2.01 -10.57
N THR A 179 -35.10 -1.96 -11.81
CA THR A 179 -34.16 -2.98 -12.32
C THR A 179 -32.81 -2.88 -11.60
N PRO A 180 -32.35 -3.95 -10.89
CA PRO A 180 -31.02 -3.96 -10.29
C PRO A 180 -29.94 -3.82 -11.38
N VAL A 181 -28.95 -2.94 -11.15
CA VAL A 181 -27.85 -2.75 -12.08
C VAL A 181 -26.55 -3.25 -11.48
N GLU A 182 -25.93 -4.20 -12.15
CA GLU A 182 -24.63 -4.75 -11.82
C GLU A 182 -23.53 -4.04 -12.63
N VAL A 183 -22.48 -3.60 -11.97
CA VAL A 183 -21.32 -2.99 -12.65
C VAL A 183 -20.25 -4.05 -12.85
N TRP A 184 -19.98 -4.34 -14.13
CA TRP A 184 -18.97 -5.31 -14.53
C TRP A 184 -17.79 -4.60 -15.19
N PHE A 185 -16.57 -5.05 -14.88
CA PHE A 185 -15.33 -4.55 -15.49
C PHE A 185 -14.75 -5.65 -16.37
N GLN A 186 -14.59 -5.39 -17.65
CA GLN A 186 -14.14 -6.34 -18.65
C GLN A 186 -12.79 -5.91 -19.24
N ASP A 187 -11.93 -6.88 -19.54
CA ASP A 187 -10.64 -6.69 -20.23
C ASP A 187 -10.07 -8.01 -20.74
N GLU A 188 -9.02 -7.96 -21.57
CA GLU A 188 -8.31 -9.13 -22.07
C GLU A 188 -6.85 -9.14 -21.61
N MET A 189 -6.42 -10.31 -21.16
CA MET A 189 -5.03 -10.56 -20.81
C MET A 189 -4.39 -11.56 -21.76
N ARG A 190 -3.33 -11.16 -22.46
CA ARG A 190 -2.49 -12.12 -23.18
C ARG A 190 -1.60 -12.89 -22.19
N VAL A 191 -1.64 -14.23 -22.27
CA VAL A 191 -0.80 -15.15 -21.52
C VAL A 191 -0.01 -16.02 -22.50
N GLY A 192 1.28 -16.15 -22.29
CA GLY A 192 2.12 -16.92 -23.20
C GLY A 192 3.47 -17.31 -22.63
N GLN A 193 4.22 -18.03 -23.43
CA GLN A 193 5.54 -18.54 -23.06
C GLN A 193 6.51 -17.42 -22.70
N LYS A 194 6.51 -16.29 -23.41
CA LYS A 194 7.21 -15.06 -23.01
C LYS A 194 6.44 -14.33 -21.89
N ASN A 195 6.43 -14.91 -20.72
CA ASN A 195 5.74 -14.29 -19.59
C ASN A 195 6.63 -13.31 -18.82
N LYS A 196 6.01 -12.50 -17.93
CA LYS A 196 6.71 -11.58 -17.05
C LYS A 196 7.28 -12.33 -15.85
N LEU A 197 8.46 -11.88 -15.39
CA LEU A 197 9.01 -12.30 -14.11
C LEU A 197 8.43 -11.44 -12.99
N THR A 198 8.21 -12.05 -11.85
CA THR A 198 7.73 -11.35 -10.64
C THR A 198 8.67 -11.62 -9.46
N TYR A 199 8.48 -10.87 -8.39
CA TYR A 199 9.29 -10.95 -7.17
C TYR A 199 9.17 -12.33 -6.51
N ARG A 200 10.26 -12.75 -5.87
CA ARG A 200 10.31 -13.93 -5.00
C ARG A 200 11.18 -13.67 -3.78
N TRP A 201 10.91 -14.37 -2.72
CA TRP A 201 11.78 -14.33 -1.55
C TRP A 201 13.16 -14.90 -1.87
N ALA A 202 14.22 -14.18 -1.47
CA ALA A 202 15.61 -14.58 -1.63
C ALA A 202 16.45 -14.00 -0.49
N ARG A 203 17.65 -14.53 -0.30
CA ARG A 203 18.59 -13.99 0.71
C ARG A 203 18.95 -12.55 0.35
N LYS A 204 19.01 -11.66 1.34
CA LYS A 204 19.44 -10.27 1.15
C LYS A 204 20.82 -10.22 0.49
N GLY A 205 20.98 -9.39 -0.52
CA GLY A 205 22.22 -9.29 -1.31
C GLY A 205 22.34 -10.31 -2.44
N SER A 206 21.40 -11.28 -2.59
CA SER A 206 21.35 -12.19 -3.72
C SER A 206 20.38 -11.67 -4.80
N ARG A 207 20.62 -12.12 -6.05
CA ARG A 207 19.71 -11.88 -7.18
C ARG A 207 19.16 -13.23 -7.66
N PRO A 208 17.93 -13.60 -7.25
CA PRO A 208 17.35 -14.89 -7.61
C PRO A 208 17.18 -14.99 -9.12
N ARG A 209 17.50 -16.16 -9.66
CA ARG A 209 17.29 -16.47 -11.08
C ARG A 209 15.92 -17.11 -11.26
N ALA A 210 15.21 -16.77 -12.33
CA ALA A 210 14.01 -17.44 -12.79
C ALA A 210 14.18 -17.83 -14.25
N ALA A 211 13.67 -19.00 -14.62
CA ALA A 211 13.67 -19.44 -16.00
C ALA A 211 12.79 -18.50 -16.82
N HIS A 212 13.27 -18.09 -17.97
CA HIS A 212 12.56 -17.24 -18.91
C HIS A 212 12.52 -17.91 -20.28
N ASP A 213 11.31 -18.11 -20.80
CA ASP A 213 11.08 -18.75 -22.09
C ASP A 213 11.16 -17.73 -23.23
N GLN A 214 11.70 -18.14 -24.38
CA GLN A 214 11.83 -17.34 -25.58
C GLN A 214 10.80 -17.71 -26.66
N ARG A 215 10.08 -18.84 -26.50
CA ARG A 215 9.04 -19.30 -27.41
C ARG A 215 7.85 -18.33 -27.42
N THR A 216 6.98 -18.39 -28.44
CA THR A 216 6.03 -17.32 -28.72
C THR A 216 4.56 -17.74 -28.65
N GLN A 217 4.27 -19.00 -28.32
CA GLN A 217 2.88 -19.45 -28.17
C GLN A 217 2.17 -18.65 -27.07
N SER A 218 0.95 -18.26 -27.32
CA SER A 218 0.13 -17.49 -26.39
C SER A 218 -1.35 -17.70 -26.65
N THR A 219 -2.15 -17.46 -25.63
CA THR A 219 -3.61 -17.40 -25.65
C THR A 219 -4.09 -16.08 -25.07
N TYR A 220 -5.38 -15.80 -25.17
CA TYR A 220 -6.03 -14.65 -24.56
C TYR A 220 -7.02 -15.13 -23.50
N LEU A 221 -6.93 -14.57 -22.33
CA LEU A 221 -7.91 -14.74 -21.27
C LEU A 221 -8.81 -13.51 -21.26
N PHE A 222 -10.01 -13.67 -21.76
CA PHE A 222 -11.09 -12.70 -21.64
C PHE A 222 -11.68 -12.82 -20.24
N GLY A 223 -11.80 -11.75 -19.51
CA GLY A 223 -12.37 -11.79 -18.16
C GLY A 223 -13.19 -10.56 -17.85
N ALA A 224 -14.23 -10.78 -17.10
CA ALA A 224 -15.03 -9.73 -16.53
C ALA A 224 -15.36 -10.07 -15.06
N VAL A 225 -15.32 -9.07 -14.19
CA VAL A 225 -15.71 -9.22 -12.79
C VAL A 225 -16.76 -8.19 -12.38
N CYS A 226 -17.68 -8.61 -11.51
CA CYS A 226 -18.55 -7.72 -10.76
C CYS A 226 -18.01 -7.63 -9.33
N PRO A 227 -17.29 -6.56 -8.98
CA PRO A 227 -16.66 -6.44 -7.68
C PRO A 227 -17.65 -6.44 -6.51
N GLU A 228 -18.82 -5.89 -6.71
CA GLU A 228 -19.87 -5.79 -5.68
C GLU A 228 -20.37 -7.17 -5.26
N LEU A 229 -20.53 -8.08 -6.22
CA LEU A 229 -21.00 -9.44 -5.98
C LEU A 229 -19.86 -10.44 -5.75
N GLY A 230 -18.62 -10.07 -6.04
CA GLY A 230 -17.49 -10.98 -5.97
C GLY A 230 -17.56 -12.12 -6.99
N THR A 231 -18.24 -11.90 -8.12
CA THR A 231 -18.42 -12.88 -9.20
C THR A 231 -17.69 -12.46 -10.47
N GLY A 232 -17.57 -13.38 -11.42
CA GLY A 232 -16.94 -13.09 -12.71
C GLY A 232 -17.24 -14.14 -13.76
N ALA A 233 -16.93 -13.77 -15.01
CA ALA A 233 -17.05 -14.58 -16.21
C ALA A 233 -15.72 -14.56 -16.96
N ALA A 234 -15.27 -15.71 -17.50
CA ALA A 234 -14.07 -15.72 -18.35
C ALA A 234 -14.10 -16.81 -19.40
N LEU A 235 -13.35 -16.55 -20.48
CA LEU A 235 -13.06 -17.50 -21.55
C LEU A 235 -11.58 -17.45 -21.91
N VAL A 236 -10.98 -18.61 -22.16
CA VAL A 236 -9.62 -18.72 -22.70
C VAL A 236 -9.75 -18.99 -24.20
N LEU A 237 -9.30 -18.04 -25.03
CA LEU A 237 -9.53 -18.07 -26.47
C LEU A 237 -8.21 -17.85 -27.23
N PRO A 238 -8.03 -18.49 -28.40
CA PRO A 238 -6.78 -18.40 -29.16
C PRO A 238 -6.57 -17.04 -29.82
N PHE A 239 -7.64 -16.30 -30.07
CA PHE A 239 -7.62 -15.02 -30.78
C PHE A 239 -8.35 -13.95 -30.01
N CYS A 240 -7.94 -12.68 -30.24
CA CYS A 240 -8.58 -11.48 -29.68
C CYS A 240 -9.24 -10.73 -30.86
N ASN A 241 -10.53 -10.97 -31.07
CA ASN A 241 -11.33 -10.41 -32.17
C ASN A 241 -12.81 -10.26 -31.78
N SER A 242 -13.64 -9.73 -32.67
CA SER A 242 -15.07 -9.51 -32.43
C SER A 242 -15.86 -10.80 -32.14
N GLN A 243 -15.47 -11.92 -32.74
CA GLN A 243 -16.12 -13.22 -32.48
C GLN A 243 -15.82 -13.70 -31.06
N ALA A 244 -14.57 -13.59 -30.60
CA ALA A 244 -14.16 -13.89 -29.23
C ALA A 244 -14.89 -12.99 -28.22
N MET A 245 -15.00 -11.69 -28.52
CA MET A 245 -15.75 -10.74 -27.71
C MET A 245 -17.25 -11.09 -27.65
N GLN A 246 -17.84 -11.52 -28.76
CA GLN A 246 -19.24 -11.97 -28.75
C GLN A 246 -19.48 -13.17 -27.83
N LEU A 247 -18.57 -14.16 -27.86
CA LEU A 247 -18.65 -15.30 -26.96
C LEU A 247 -18.53 -14.85 -25.50
N HIS A 248 -17.62 -13.93 -25.22
CA HIS A 248 -17.43 -13.43 -23.87
C HIS A 248 -18.63 -12.62 -23.35
N LEU A 249 -19.24 -11.77 -24.20
CA LEU A 249 -20.48 -11.07 -23.82
C LEU A 249 -21.62 -12.05 -23.50
N ASN A 250 -21.75 -13.14 -24.25
CA ASN A 250 -22.73 -14.17 -23.96
C ASN A 250 -22.46 -14.87 -22.63
N GLU A 251 -21.16 -15.12 -22.32
CA GLU A 251 -20.76 -15.70 -21.03
C GLU A 251 -21.06 -14.75 -19.87
N ILE A 252 -20.73 -13.44 -20.00
CA ILE A 252 -21.10 -12.42 -19.01
C ILE A 252 -22.62 -12.42 -18.80
N ALA A 253 -23.41 -12.39 -19.89
CA ALA A 253 -24.85 -12.36 -19.83
C ALA A 253 -25.45 -13.53 -19.03
N SER A 254 -24.82 -14.71 -19.12
CA SER A 254 -25.23 -15.92 -18.39
C SER A 254 -24.95 -15.85 -16.90
N LYS A 255 -24.02 -14.98 -16.45
CA LYS A 255 -23.61 -14.81 -15.04
C LYS A 255 -24.29 -13.63 -14.35
N VAL A 256 -24.97 -12.77 -15.10
CA VAL A 256 -25.78 -11.66 -14.54
C VAL A 256 -26.91 -12.24 -13.72
N SER A 257 -27.18 -11.66 -12.55
CA SER A 257 -28.25 -12.13 -11.66
C SER A 257 -29.63 -12.10 -12.35
N PRO A 258 -30.52 -13.05 -12.06
CA PRO A 258 -31.85 -13.06 -12.66
C PRO A 258 -32.59 -11.74 -12.40
N GLY A 259 -33.09 -11.13 -13.48
CA GLY A 259 -33.80 -9.85 -13.42
C GLY A 259 -32.90 -8.60 -13.30
N ALA A 260 -31.57 -8.77 -13.22
CA ALA A 260 -30.63 -7.67 -13.21
C ALA A 260 -30.16 -7.29 -14.63
N HIS A 261 -29.57 -6.12 -14.74
CA HIS A 261 -28.95 -5.61 -15.95
C HIS A 261 -27.45 -5.30 -15.69
N ALA A 262 -26.57 -5.81 -16.54
CA ALA A 262 -25.14 -5.55 -16.42
C ALA A 262 -24.73 -4.29 -17.20
N SER A 263 -24.10 -3.35 -16.52
CA SER A 263 -23.32 -2.27 -17.15
C SER A 263 -21.89 -2.72 -17.25
N VAL A 264 -21.44 -3.10 -18.45
CA VAL A 264 -20.09 -3.63 -18.71
C VAL A 264 -19.17 -2.50 -19.10
N ILE A 265 -18.24 -2.18 -18.20
CA ILE A 265 -17.18 -1.19 -18.42
C ILE A 265 -16.03 -1.88 -19.13
N LEU A 266 -15.58 -1.30 -20.25
CA LEU A 266 -14.52 -1.85 -21.10
C LEU A 266 -13.74 -0.72 -21.77
N ASP A 267 -12.57 -1.01 -22.29
CA ASP A 267 -11.79 -0.07 -23.07
C ASP A 267 -12.36 0.12 -24.49
N GLN A 268 -11.75 1.00 -25.27
CA GLN A 268 -12.17 1.30 -26.62
C GLN A 268 -11.36 0.52 -27.68
N ALA A 269 -11.02 -0.75 -27.41
CA ALA A 269 -10.40 -1.59 -28.44
C ALA A 269 -11.35 -1.78 -29.62
N GLY A 270 -10.79 -1.90 -30.83
CA GLY A 270 -11.57 -1.89 -32.09
C GLY A 270 -12.64 -2.97 -32.15
N TRP A 271 -12.43 -4.12 -31.53
CA TRP A 271 -13.39 -5.23 -31.48
C TRP A 271 -14.52 -5.03 -30.45
N HIS A 272 -14.37 -4.10 -29.47
CA HIS A 272 -15.40 -3.79 -28.48
C HIS A 272 -16.55 -2.96 -29.07
N GLY A 273 -16.29 -2.17 -30.10
CA GLY A 273 -17.27 -1.34 -30.79
C GLY A 273 -17.65 -1.88 -32.18
N ALA A 274 -17.32 -3.13 -32.49
CA ALA A 274 -17.60 -3.70 -33.80
C ALA A 274 -19.11 -3.74 -34.10
N LYS A 275 -19.52 -3.29 -35.27
CA LYS A 275 -20.95 -3.23 -35.67
C LYS A 275 -21.63 -4.59 -35.74
N GLU A 276 -20.85 -5.65 -35.81
CA GLU A 276 -21.29 -7.04 -35.88
C GLU A 276 -21.68 -7.63 -34.53
N LEU A 277 -21.29 -6.98 -33.42
CA LEU A 277 -21.58 -7.45 -32.04
C LEU A 277 -23.09 -7.38 -31.79
N LYS A 278 -23.65 -8.50 -31.38
CA LYS A 278 -25.01 -8.62 -30.86
C LYS A 278 -24.98 -8.52 -29.34
N ILE A 279 -25.25 -7.34 -28.84
CA ILE A 279 -25.25 -7.12 -27.38
C ILE A 279 -26.44 -7.87 -26.74
N PRO A 280 -26.21 -8.75 -25.76
CA PRO A 280 -27.29 -9.41 -25.03
C PRO A 280 -28.24 -8.40 -24.37
N HIS A 281 -29.52 -8.74 -24.29
CA HIS A 281 -30.59 -7.83 -23.82
C HIS A 281 -30.39 -7.34 -22.38
N ASN A 282 -29.69 -8.12 -21.55
CA ASN A 282 -29.38 -7.80 -20.15
C ASN A 282 -28.00 -7.14 -19.97
N ILE A 283 -27.37 -6.66 -21.05
CA ILE A 283 -26.07 -5.97 -21.02
C ILE A 283 -26.17 -4.59 -21.69
N SER A 284 -25.51 -3.62 -21.12
CA SER A 284 -25.12 -2.36 -21.76
C SER A 284 -23.61 -2.17 -21.71
N LEU A 285 -23.01 -1.72 -22.80
CA LEU A 285 -21.60 -1.43 -22.86
C LEU A 285 -21.34 0.02 -22.46
N MET A 286 -20.38 0.25 -21.57
CA MET A 286 -19.94 1.56 -21.13
C MET A 286 -18.44 1.72 -21.39
N PRO A 287 -18.05 2.40 -22.48
CA PRO A 287 -16.66 2.58 -22.83
C PRO A 287 -15.97 3.50 -21.83
N LEU A 288 -14.80 3.10 -21.38
CA LEU A 288 -13.89 3.93 -20.59
C LEU A 288 -13.40 5.14 -21.40
N PRO A 289 -13.05 6.25 -20.76
CA PRO A 289 -12.30 7.30 -21.43
C PRO A 289 -11.05 6.75 -22.10
N PRO A 290 -10.66 7.28 -23.27
CA PRO A 290 -9.50 6.78 -23.99
C PRO A 290 -8.23 6.82 -23.11
N ARG A 291 -7.43 5.75 -23.19
CA ARG A 291 -6.13 5.64 -22.50
C ARG A 291 -6.20 5.75 -20.97
N SER A 292 -7.26 5.24 -20.36
CA SER A 292 -7.49 5.30 -18.91
C SER A 292 -7.60 3.88 -18.30
N PRO A 293 -6.59 3.01 -18.44
CA PRO A 293 -6.63 1.64 -17.91
C PRO A 293 -6.73 1.60 -16.38
N GLU A 294 -6.28 2.66 -15.69
CA GLU A 294 -6.39 2.77 -14.23
C GLU A 294 -7.83 2.81 -13.71
N LEU A 295 -8.81 3.09 -14.56
CA LEU A 295 -10.23 3.06 -14.22
C LEU A 295 -10.83 1.66 -14.37
N ASN A 296 -10.10 0.71 -14.96
CA ASN A 296 -10.56 -0.66 -15.15
C ASN A 296 -10.10 -1.56 -14.00
N SER A 297 -11.01 -1.91 -13.11
CA SER A 297 -10.72 -2.81 -11.99
C SER A 297 -10.25 -4.21 -12.42
N GLN A 298 -10.54 -4.64 -13.65
CA GLN A 298 -10.07 -5.90 -14.22
C GLN A 298 -8.54 -5.94 -14.34
N GLU A 299 -7.86 -4.81 -14.53
CA GLU A 299 -6.39 -4.74 -14.56
C GLU A 299 -5.75 -5.14 -13.23
N ASN A 300 -6.40 -4.82 -12.10
CA ASN A 300 -5.95 -5.26 -10.77
C ASN A 300 -6.06 -6.79 -10.61
N ILE A 301 -7.12 -7.39 -11.16
CA ILE A 301 -7.30 -8.84 -11.21
C ILE A 301 -6.19 -9.49 -12.05
N TRP A 302 -5.87 -8.93 -13.22
CA TRP A 302 -4.78 -9.42 -14.07
C TRP A 302 -3.42 -9.33 -13.38
N GLN A 303 -3.15 -8.22 -12.71
CA GLN A 303 -1.92 -8.07 -11.94
C GLN A 303 -1.82 -9.14 -10.84
N PHE A 304 -2.90 -9.37 -10.09
CA PHE A 304 -2.95 -10.38 -9.06
C PHE A 304 -2.72 -11.79 -9.60
N MET A 305 -3.41 -12.17 -10.69
CA MET A 305 -3.27 -13.48 -11.32
C MET A 305 -1.84 -13.71 -11.85
N ARG A 306 -1.26 -12.70 -12.53
CA ARG A 306 0.13 -12.76 -12.99
C ARG A 306 1.09 -12.99 -11.84
N GLN A 307 0.98 -12.21 -10.76
CA GLN A 307 1.90 -12.28 -9.62
C GLN A 307 1.82 -13.58 -8.84
N ASN A 308 0.66 -14.19 -8.75
CA ASN A 308 0.45 -15.36 -7.89
C ASN A 308 0.48 -16.69 -8.64
N TRP A 309 0.03 -16.74 -9.91
CA TRP A 309 -0.18 -18.03 -10.57
C TRP A 309 0.46 -18.15 -11.97
N LEU A 310 0.62 -17.07 -12.72
CA LEU A 310 1.01 -17.11 -14.12
C LEU A 310 2.45 -16.68 -14.44
N SER A 311 3.10 -15.88 -13.57
CA SER A 311 4.49 -15.45 -13.75
C SER A 311 5.50 -16.48 -13.26
N ASN A 312 6.78 -16.31 -13.64
CA ASN A 312 7.90 -17.20 -13.29
C ASN A 312 7.71 -18.68 -13.70
N ARG A 313 6.97 -18.93 -14.78
CA ARG A 313 6.70 -20.27 -15.31
C ARG A 313 7.32 -20.46 -16.69
N VAL A 314 7.62 -21.72 -17.01
CA VAL A 314 7.93 -22.16 -18.38
C VAL A 314 6.80 -23.07 -18.79
N PHE A 315 5.95 -22.60 -19.71
CA PHE A 315 4.83 -23.38 -20.23
C PHE A 315 5.33 -24.41 -21.27
N LYS A 316 4.92 -25.67 -21.12
CA LYS A 316 5.38 -26.78 -21.97
C LYS A 316 4.78 -26.72 -23.39
N SER A 317 3.49 -26.42 -23.48
CA SER A 317 2.71 -26.38 -24.71
C SER A 317 1.65 -25.28 -24.68
N TYR A 318 0.89 -25.13 -25.76
CA TYR A 318 -0.30 -24.27 -25.81
C TYR A 318 -1.36 -24.74 -24.79
N ASP A 319 -1.64 -26.03 -24.73
CA ASP A 319 -2.63 -26.59 -23.81
C ASP A 319 -2.23 -26.35 -22.35
N ASP A 320 -0.94 -26.45 -22.04
CA ASP A 320 -0.43 -26.12 -20.70
C ASP A 320 -0.64 -24.65 -20.33
N ILE A 321 -0.60 -23.72 -21.30
CA ILE A 321 -0.97 -22.31 -21.07
C ILE A 321 -2.47 -22.20 -20.74
N VAL A 322 -3.32 -22.87 -21.54
CA VAL A 322 -4.79 -22.88 -21.35
C VAL A 322 -5.14 -23.43 -19.97
N ASP A 323 -4.60 -24.58 -19.62
CA ASP A 323 -4.84 -25.25 -18.32
C ASP A 323 -4.47 -24.33 -17.14
N HIS A 324 -3.33 -23.63 -17.22
CA HIS A 324 -2.91 -22.71 -16.18
C HIS A 324 -3.79 -21.46 -16.12
N CYS A 325 -4.30 -20.97 -17.24
CA CYS A 325 -5.26 -19.87 -17.26
C CYS A 325 -6.59 -20.27 -16.61
N CYS A 326 -7.12 -21.44 -16.98
CA CYS A 326 -8.34 -22.00 -16.38
C CYS A 326 -8.19 -22.24 -14.88
N TYR A 327 -7.07 -22.86 -14.47
CA TYR A 327 -6.77 -23.07 -13.05
C TYR A 327 -6.71 -21.75 -12.26
N ALA A 328 -5.99 -20.75 -12.79
CA ALA A 328 -5.83 -19.47 -12.13
C ALA A 328 -7.17 -18.73 -11.98
N TRP A 329 -7.99 -18.75 -13.04
CA TRP A 329 -9.31 -18.12 -13.00
C TRP A 329 -10.26 -18.84 -12.03
N ASN A 330 -10.38 -20.16 -12.14
CA ASN A 330 -11.26 -20.94 -11.25
C ASN A 330 -10.85 -20.78 -9.79
N THR A 331 -9.53 -20.80 -9.49
CA THR A 331 -9.03 -20.55 -8.14
C THR A 331 -9.41 -19.14 -7.63
N LEU A 332 -9.50 -18.14 -8.50
CA LEU A 332 -9.95 -16.81 -8.12
C LEU A 332 -11.46 -16.76 -7.87
N ILE A 333 -12.26 -17.36 -8.76
CA ILE A 333 -13.73 -17.38 -8.64
C ILE A 333 -14.20 -18.09 -7.38
N ASP A 334 -13.49 -19.12 -6.93
CA ASP A 334 -13.75 -19.79 -5.67
C ASP A 334 -13.49 -18.91 -4.42
N GLN A 335 -13.01 -17.67 -4.63
CA GLN A 335 -12.70 -16.73 -3.57
C GLN A 335 -13.37 -15.35 -3.79
N PRO A 336 -14.71 -15.24 -3.69
CA PRO A 336 -15.46 -14.00 -3.95
C PRO A 336 -14.93 -12.78 -3.18
N TRP A 337 -14.60 -12.97 -1.89
CA TRP A 337 -14.02 -11.92 -1.05
C TRP A 337 -12.72 -11.33 -1.61
N LYS A 338 -11.95 -12.13 -2.37
CA LYS A 338 -10.70 -11.70 -2.98
C LYS A 338 -10.96 -10.82 -4.18
N ILE A 339 -11.94 -11.17 -5.02
CA ILE A 339 -12.40 -10.33 -6.14
C ILE A 339 -12.85 -8.97 -5.59
N MET A 340 -13.73 -8.97 -4.57
CA MET A 340 -14.18 -7.75 -3.91
C MET A 340 -13.01 -6.90 -3.39
N SER A 341 -12.08 -7.51 -2.66
CA SER A 341 -10.91 -6.81 -2.08
C SER A 341 -9.94 -6.24 -3.11
N ILE A 342 -9.76 -6.90 -4.26
CA ILE A 342 -8.81 -6.48 -5.30
C ILE A 342 -9.44 -5.45 -6.22
N ALA A 343 -10.68 -5.66 -6.63
CA ALA A 343 -11.34 -4.86 -7.65
C ALA A 343 -12.09 -3.63 -7.11
N LEU A 344 -12.36 -3.56 -5.78
CA LEU A 344 -12.95 -2.37 -5.12
C LEU A 344 -11.87 -1.40 -4.58
N ARG A 345 -10.59 -1.64 -4.84
CA ARG A 345 -9.54 -0.69 -4.47
C ARG A 345 -9.66 0.57 -5.32
N ASP A 346 -9.71 1.72 -4.64
CA ASP A 346 -9.64 3.07 -5.22
C ASP A 346 -8.32 3.34 -5.94
#